data_2137e44397419a98cdc3149d5474375c
#
_entry.id   2137e44397419a98cdc3149d5474375c
#
_cell.length_a   1.000
_cell.length_b   1.000
_cell.length_c   1.000
_cell.angle_alpha   90.00
_cell.angle_beta   90.00
_cell.angle_gamma   90.00
#
_symmetry.space_group_name_H-M   'P 1'
#
loop_
_entity.id
_entity.type
_entity.pdbx_description
1 polymer ?
#
loop_
_entity_poly.entity_id
_entity_poly.type
_entity_poly.pdbx_seq_one_letter_code
_entity_poly.pdbx_strand_id
1 'polypeptide(L)'
;MTLSNERHGCSRDQVLVAHANEMITRTGFKSPKFAHRLNRMVVEALGAQAHDRKVPDLESIAGGDGAEFLKQADTWLKRVQRWLDGSVDFPAWLEEPWVLALEPEYRERCTNELAARHGLVAVRQQSGDACPVMAFGQLVGHLGSTVEACGVVLADGKIDALDHQHLPQMVESLWAAESRCAELRRVAENVIADIRREKQLKAV
;
A
#
# COMPACT_ATOMS: atom_id res chain seq x y z
N MET A 1 6.99 -16.31 -15.30
CA MET A 1 6.45 -15.03 -15.79
C MET A 1 7.14 -13.91 -15.05
N THR A 2 8.17 -13.35 -15.64
CA THR A 2 9.01 -12.27 -15.09
C THR A 2 8.33 -10.92 -15.25
N LEU A 3 7.31 -10.61 -14.43
CA LEU A 3 6.62 -9.32 -14.48
C LEU A 3 7.24 -8.24 -13.58
N SER A 4 8.27 -8.60 -12.79
CA SER A 4 8.86 -7.67 -11.80
C SER A 4 10.05 -6.88 -12.33
N ASN A 5 10.63 -7.20 -13.48
CA ASN A 5 11.92 -6.62 -13.89
C ASN A 5 11.83 -5.53 -14.98
N GLU A 6 10.65 -5.30 -15.56
CA GLU A 6 10.51 -4.32 -16.67
C GLU A 6 10.23 -2.89 -16.21
N ARG A 7 9.94 -2.67 -14.91
CA ARG A 7 9.59 -1.34 -14.39
C ARG A 7 10.74 -0.59 -13.71
N HIS A 8 11.95 -1.13 -13.73
CA HIS A 8 13.15 -0.40 -13.28
C HIS A 8 13.38 0.79 -14.21
N GLY A 9 12.86 1.95 -13.83
CA GLY A 9 12.92 3.19 -14.62
C GLY A 9 11.60 3.94 -14.73
N CYS A 10 10.47 3.34 -14.33
CA CYS A 10 9.19 4.02 -14.33
C CYS A 10 9.16 5.16 -13.30
N SER A 11 8.53 6.27 -13.65
CA SER A 11 8.29 7.35 -12.68
C SER A 11 7.31 6.89 -11.58
N ARG A 12 7.28 7.60 -10.44
CA ARG A 12 6.28 7.38 -9.38
C ARG A 12 4.87 7.30 -9.94
N ASP A 13 4.52 8.25 -10.78
CA ASP A 13 3.19 8.39 -11.35
C ASP A 13 2.84 7.21 -12.26
N GLN A 14 3.80 6.74 -13.03
CA GLN A 14 3.62 5.54 -13.87
C GLN A 14 3.36 4.28 -13.03
N VAL A 15 4.02 4.13 -11.88
CA VAL A 15 3.77 3.01 -10.96
C VAL A 15 2.34 3.07 -10.43
N LEU A 16 1.92 4.22 -9.90
CA LEU A 16 0.58 4.42 -9.35
C LEU A 16 -0.52 4.14 -10.37
N VAL A 17 -0.38 4.70 -11.57
CA VAL A 17 -1.34 4.54 -12.66
C VAL A 17 -1.37 3.10 -13.18
N ALA A 18 -0.21 2.45 -13.31
CA ALA A 18 -0.13 1.07 -13.80
C ALA A 18 -0.86 0.09 -12.89
N HIS A 19 -0.69 0.19 -11.57
CA HIS A 19 -1.40 -0.69 -10.63
C HIS A 19 -2.92 -0.45 -10.63
N ALA A 20 -3.38 0.79 -10.75
CA ALA A 20 -4.80 1.09 -10.88
C ALA A 20 -5.39 0.54 -12.19
N ASN A 21 -4.71 0.73 -13.32
CA ASN A 21 -5.15 0.20 -14.62
C ASN A 21 -5.15 -1.34 -14.62
N GLU A 22 -4.15 -1.99 -14.04
CA GLU A 22 -4.10 -3.44 -13.91
C GLU A 22 -5.29 -3.95 -13.09
N MET A 23 -5.56 -3.33 -11.92
CA MET A 23 -6.71 -3.67 -11.08
C MET A 23 -8.03 -3.51 -11.85
N ILE A 24 -8.25 -2.36 -12.51
CA ILE A 24 -9.48 -2.08 -13.28
C ILE A 24 -9.66 -3.09 -14.41
N THR A 25 -8.57 -3.51 -15.06
CA THR A 25 -8.63 -4.43 -16.20
C THR A 25 -8.86 -5.88 -15.76
N ARG A 26 -8.23 -6.32 -14.66
CA ARG A 26 -8.24 -7.72 -14.23
C ARG A 26 -9.38 -8.06 -13.28
N THR A 27 -9.96 -7.05 -12.62
CA THR A 27 -11.05 -7.27 -11.68
C THR A 27 -12.37 -6.72 -12.22
N GLY A 28 -13.49 -7.03 -11.55
CA GLY A 28 -14.76 -6.38 -11.83
C GLY A 28 -14.85 -4.92 -11.35
N PHE A 29 -13.74 -4.36 -10.87
CA PHE A 29 -13.67 -3.03 -10.29
C PHE A 29 -13.48 -1.95 -11.37
N LYS A 30 -14.57 -1.66 -12.07
CA LYS A 30 -14.59 -0.71 -13.19
C LYS A 30 -14.18 0.71 -12.79
N SER A 31 -13.70 1.50 -13.78
CA SER A 31 -13.25 2.89 -13.57
C SER A 31 -14.23 3.78 -12.77
N PRO A 32 -15.56 3.71 -12.95
CA PRO A 32 -16.48 4.49 -12.12
C PRO A 32 -16.46 4.10 -10.63
N LYS A 33 -16.34 2.80 -10.33
CA LYS A 33 -16.21 2.34 -8.94
C LYS A 33 -14.89 2.80 -8.32
N PHE A 34 -13.80 2.74 -9.10
CA PHE A 34 -12.51 3.24 -8.66
C PHE A 34 -12.57 4.75 -8.38
N ALA A 35 -13.16 5.53 -9.30
CA ALA A 35 -13.30 6.97 -9.13
C ALA A 35 -14.12 7.33 -7.89
N HIS A 36 -15.20 6.62 -7.61
CA HIS A 36 -16.03 6.84 -6.42
C HIS A 36 -15.26 6.50 -5.13
N ARG A 37 -14.58 5.35 -5.09
CA ARG A 37 -13.75 4.96 -3.95
C ARG A 37 -12.60 5.94 -3.71
N LEU A 38 -11.93 6.38 -4.78
CA LEU A 38 -10.89 7.40 -4.72
C LEU A 38 -11.43 8.71 -4.16
N ASN A 39 -12.63 9.13 -4.58
CA ASN A 39 -13.27 10.33 -4.04
C ASN A 39 -13.38 10.28 -2.51
N ARG A 40 -13.91 9.18 -1.98
CA ARG A 40 -14.01 8.96 -0.55
C ARG A 40 -12.65 9.03 0.14
N MET A 41 -11.63 8.33 -0.37
CA MET A 41 -10.29 8.37 0.21
C MET A 41 -9.69 9.78 0.19
N VAL A 42 -9.93 10.55 -0.86
CA VAL A 42 -9.46 11.94 -0.96
C VAL A 42 -10.17 12.84 0.07
N VAL A 43 -11.48 12.72 0.20
CA VAL A 43 -12.26 13.52 1.17
C VAL A 43 -11.84 13.17 2.59
N GLU A 44 -11.67 11.89 2.92
CA GLU A 44 -11.19 11.40 4.22
C GLU A 44 -9.77 11.92 4.53
N ALA A 45 -8.84 11.86 3.58
CA ALA A 45 -7.45 12.26 3.79
C ALA A 45 -7.24 13.77 3.87
N LEU A 46 -7.94 14.55 3.04
CA LEU A 46 -7.72 15.99 2.92
C LEU A 46 -8.71 16.84 3.72
N GLY A 47 -9.86 16.30 4.12
CA GLY A 47 -10.88 17.06 4.83
C GLY A 47 -11.28 18.36 4.10
N ALA A 48 -11.19 19.48 4.79
CA ALA A 48 -11.52 20.78 4.22
C ALA A 48 -10.67 21.17 2.99
N GLN A 49 -9.43 20.69 2.89
CA GLN A 49 -8.55 20.96 1.74
C GLN A 49 -9.02 20.30 0.44
N ALA A 50 -9.90 19.30 0.50
CA ALA A 50 -10.48 18.68 -0.69
C ALA A 50 -11.25 19.71 -1.54
N HIS A 51 -11.95 20.65 -0.90
CA HIS A 51 -12.68 21.74 -1.55
C HIS A 51 -11.74 22.67 -2.34
N ASP A 52 -10.60 23.06 -1.75
CA ASP A 52 -9.61 23.91 -2.42
C ASP A 52 -9.03 23.26 -3.67
N ARG A 53 -9.03 21.93 -3.70
CA ARG A 53 -8.58 21.10 -4.83
C ARG A 53 -9.70 20.77 -5.81
N LYS A 54 -10.89 21.35 -5.62
CA LYS A 54 -12.08 21.12 -6.45
C LYS A 54 -12.45 19.62 -6.50
N VAL A 55 -12.34 18.95 -5.37
CA VAL A 55 -12.81 17.56 -5.20
C VAL A 55 -14.21 17.63 -4.61
N PRO A 56 -15.25 17.11 -5.31
CA PRO A 56 -16.60 17.09 -4.74
C PRO A 56 -16.68 16.09 -3.60
N ASP A 57 -17.47 16.37 -2.58
CA ASP A 57 -17.87 15.36 -1.58
C ASP A 57 -19.11 14.63 -2.09
N LEU A 58 -18.89 13.55 -2.83
CA LEU A 58 -19.97 12.80 -3.46
C LEU A 58 -20.88 12.11 -2.45
N GLU A 59 -20.39 11.72 -1.28
CA GLU A 59 -21.21 11.09 -0.23
C GLU A 59 -22.15 12.10 0.39
N SER A 60 -21.68 13.31 0.65
CA SER A 60 -22.51 14.39 1.16
C SER A 60 -23.61 14.81 0.16
N ILE A 61 -23.29 14.86 -1.14
CA ILE A 61 -24.23 15.24 -2.20
C ILE A 61 -25.26 14.13 -2.47
N ALA A 62 -24.91 12.86 -2.30
CA ALA A 62 -25.77 11.72 -2.60
C ALA A 62 -27.09 11.71 -1.80
N GLY A 63 -27.12 12.37 -0.63
CA GLY A 63 -28.35 12.52 0.19
C GLY A 63 -29.30 13.64 -0.27
N GLY A 64 -28.91 14.42 -1.30
CA GLY A 64 -29.64 15.62 -1.75
C GLY A 64 -30.16 15.52 -3.17
N ASP A 65 -29.73 16.45 -4.04
CA ASP A 65 -30.16 16.51 -5.45
C ASP A 65 -29.45 15.47 -6.30
N GLY A 66 -30.21 14.50 -6.82
CA GLY A 66 -29.69 13.44 -7.70
C GLY A 66 -29.09 13.95 -9.02
N ALA A 67 -29.60 15.07 -9.58
CA ALA A 67 -29.06 15.67 -10.81
C ALA A 67 -27.69 16.28 -10.55
N GLU A 68 -27.52 16.98 -9.44
CA GLU A 68 -26.23 17.56 -9.05
C GLU A 68 -25.21 16.44 -8.71
N PHE A 69 -25.65 15.38 -8.01
CA PHE A 69 -24.78 14.21 -7.77
C PHE A 69 -24.24 13.62 -9.08
N LEU A 70 -25.10 13.36 -10.06
CA LEU A 70 -24.70 12.78 -11.35
C LEU A 70 -23.72 13.68 -12.09
N LYS A 71 -23.95 14.98 -12.11
CA LYS A 71 -23.07 15.98 -12.73
C LYS A 71 -21.68 16.01 -12.07
N GLN A 72 -21.63 16.04 -10.75
CA GLN A 72 -20.39 16.06 -10.01
C GLN A 72 -19.62 14.75 -10.15
N ALA A 73 -20.33 13.62 -10.10
CA ALA A 73 -19.74 12.29 -10.27
C ALA A 73 -19.15 12.11 -11.70
N ASP A 74 -19.84 12.57 -12.75
CA ASP A 74 -19.34 12.54 -14.12
C ASP A 74 -18.08 13.43 -14.28
N THR A 75 -18.12 14.64 -13.73
CA THR A 75 -16.98 15.56 -13.75
C THR A 75 -15.76 14.96 -13.03
N TRP A 76 -15.97 14.35 -11.87
CA TRP A 76 -14.93 13.67 -11.11
C TRP A 76 -14.38 12.46 -11.88
N LEU A 77 -15.25 11.62 -12.44
CA LEU A 77 -14.86 10.47 -13.22
C LEU A 77 -13.97 10.86 -14.42
N LYS A 78 -14.35 11.90 -15.17
CA LYS A 78 -13.54 12.42 -16.29
C LYS A 78 -12.16 12.89 -15.82
N ARG A 79 -12.08 13.49 -14.65
CA ARG A 79 -10.81 13.92 -14.06
C ARG A 79 -9.93 12.73 -13.70
N VAL A 80 -10.50 11.69 -13.07
CA VAL A 80 -9.80 10.44 -12.75
C VAL A 80 -9.31 9.73 -14.01
N GLN A 81 -10.13 9.67 -15.06
CA GLN A 81 -9.76 9.07 -16.34
C GLN A 81 -8.53 9.75 -16.96
N ARG A 82 -8.44 11.08 -16.86
CA ARG A 82 -7.29 11.85 -17.37
C ARG A 82 -5.98 11.57 -16.60
N TRP A 83 -6.05 11.15 -15.33
CA TRP A 83 -4.88 10.64 -14.61
C TRP A 83 -4.55 9.20 -15.00
N LEU A 84 -5.58 8.36 -15.21
CA LEU A 84 -5.40 6.96 -15.62
C LEU A 84 -4.80 6.81 -17.03
N ASP A 85 -5.10 7.73 -17.92
CA ASP A 85 -4.58 7.74 -19.31
C ASP A 85 -3.32 8.59 -19.49
N GLY A 86 -2.87 9.29 -18.41
CA GLY A 86 -1.68 10.12 -18.45
C GLY A 86 -1.84 11.45 -19.19
N SER A 87 -3.08 11.88 -19.51
CA SER A 87 -3.35 13.15 -20.23
C SER A 87 -3.05 14.38 -19.37
N VAL A 88 -2.90 14.22 -18.06
CA VAL A 88 -2.56 15.28 -17.11
C VAL A 88 -1.57 14.76 -16.07
N ASP A 89 -0.75 15.68 -15.56
CA ASP A 89 0.21 15.37 -14.50
C ASP A 89 -0.48 14.83 -13.24
N PHE A 90 0.12 13.83 -12.64
CA PHE A 90 -0.38 13.21 -11.42
C PHE A 90 0.05 14.07 -10.19
N PRO A 91 -0.88 14.67 -9.45
CA PRO A 91 -0.52 15.55 -8.36
C PRO A 91 -0.06 14.78 -7.12
N ALA A 92 0.98 15.28 -6.44
CA ALA A 92 1.57 14.60 -5.28
C ALA A 92 0.57 14.34 -4.15
N TRP A 93 -0.39 15.24 -3.91
CA TRP A 93 -1.41 15.08 -2.86
C TRP A 93 -2.36 13.90 -3.09
N LEU A 94 -2.40 13.36 -4.30
CA LEU A 94 -3.29 12.25 -4.67
C LEU A 94 -2.67 10.88 -4.39
N GLU A 95 -1.36 10.80 -4.12
CA GLU A 95 -0.63 9.53 -3.99
C GLU A 95 -1.23 8.64 -2.90
N GLU A 96 -1.31 9.16 -1.68
CA GLU A 96 -1.84 8.36 -0.55
C GLU A 96 -3.29 7.95 -0.75
N PRO A 97 -4.25 8.86 -1.08
CA PRO A 97 -5.61 8.46 -1.41
C PRO A 97 -5.71 7.46 -2.57
N TRP A 98 -4.84 7.59 -3.58
CA TRP A 98 -4.81 6.68 -4.73
C TRP A 98 -4.43 5.27 -4.32
N VAL A 99 -3.35 5.14 -3.53
CA VAL A 99 -2.90 3.86 -3.00
C VAL A 99 -3.97 3.24 -2.11
N LEU A 100 -4.62 4.03 -1.24
CA LEU A 100 -5.72 3.57 -0.39
C LEU A 100 -6.97 3.14 -1.18
N ALA A 101 -7.19 3.70 -2.36
CA ALA A 101 -8.29 3.33 -3.23
C ALA A 101 -8.06 2.00 -3.96
N LEU A 102 -6.85 1.48 -4.04
CA LEU A 102 -6.56 0.16 -4.60
C LEU A 102 -7.11 -0.96 -3.71
N GLU A 103 -7.43 -2.10 -4.31
CA GLU A 103 -7.71 -3.33 -3.57
C GLU A 103 -6.45 -3.83 -2.84
N PRO A 104 -6.58 -4.58 -1.73
CA PRO A 104 -5.45 -4.91 -0.85
C PRO A 104 -4.23 -5.48 -1.57
N GLU A 105 -4.42 -6.42 -2.49
CA GLU A 105 -3.35 -7.04 -3.28
C GLU A 105 -2.60 -6.02 -4.14
N TYR A 106 -3.34 -5.18 -4.87
CA TYR A 106 -2.75 -4.15 -5.74
C TYR A 106 -2.10 -3.02 -4.94
N ARG A 107 -2.69 -2.67 -3.80
CA ARG A 107 -2.13 -1.69 -2.86
C ARG A 107 -0.76 -2.13 -2.37
N GLU A 108 -0.65 -3.36 -1.92
CA GLU A 108 0.60 -3.91 -1.41
C GLU A 108 1.68 -3.95 -2.50
N ARG A 109 1.36 -4.46 -3.68
CA ARG A 109 2.28 -4.48 -4.82
C ARG A 109 2.73 -3.08 -5.22
N CYS A 110 1.80 -2.11 -5.24
CA CYS A 110 2.09 -0.71 -5.53
C CYS A 110 3.04 -0.12 -4.48
N THR A 111 2.75 -0.31 -3.21
CA THR A 111 3.59 0.20 -2.10
C THR A 111 4.98 -0.41 -2.13
N ASN A 112 5.09 -1.72 -2.39
CA ASN A 112 6.38 -2.42 -2.50
C ASN A 112 7.21 -1.87 -3.67
N GLU A 113 6.58 -1.63 -4.83
CA GLU A 113 7.27 -1.08 -6.00
C GLU A 113 7.71 0.38 -5.76
N LEU A 114 6.88 1.19 -5.11
CA LEU A 114 7.24 2.56 -4.71
C LEU A 114 8.41 2.57 -3.72
N ALA A 115 8.43 1.69 -2.72
CA ALA A 115 9.52 1.55 -1.77
C ALA A 115 10.83 1.09 -2.46
N ALA A 116 10.73 0.09 -3.33
CA ALA A 116 11.88 -0.46 -4.05
C ALA A 116 12.61 0.58 -4.92
N ARG A 117 11.91 1.61 -5.42
CA ARG A 117 12.51 2.74 -6.14
C ARG A 117 13.53 3.53 -5.30
N HIS A 118 13.39 3.49 -3.97
CA HIS A 118 14.28 4.12 -3.01
C HIS A 118 15.26 3.13 -2.37
N GLY A 119 15.36 1.90 -2.90
CA GLY A 119 16.17 0.84 -2.32
C GLY A 119 15.63 0.32 -0.99
N LEU A 120 14.34 0.52 -0.71
CA LEU A 120 13.66 0.09 0.51
C LEU A 120 12.81 -1.14 0.23
N VAL A 121 12.61 -1.95 1.26
CA VAL A 121 11.61 -3.03 1.27
C VAL A 121 10.43 -2.56 2.12
N ALA A 122 9.24 -2.53 1.54
CA ALA A 122 8.03 -2.23 2.30
C ALA A 122 7.67 -3.45 3.16
N VAL A 123 7.29 -3.19 4.40
CA VAL A 123 6.89 -4.23 5.36
C VAL A 123 5.47 -3.95 5.81
N ARG A 124 4.62 -4.98 5.83
CA ARG A 124 3.25 -4.87 6.36
C ARG A 124 3.29 -4.45 7.83
N GLN A 125 2.59 -3.39 8.17
CA GLN A 125 2.36 -3.06 9.57
C GLN A 125 1.27 -3.99 10.11
N GLN A 126 1.58 -4.67 11.19
CA GLN A 126 0.55 -5.38 11.96
C GLN A 126 -0.10 -4.43 12.96
N SER A 127 -1.42 -4.38 12.92
CA SER A 127 -2.21 -3.57 13.86
C SER A 127 -2.20 -4.29 15.22
N GLY A 128 -1.68 -3.63 16.25
CA GLY A 128 -1.79 -4.06 17.63
C GLY A 128 -0.61 -3.58 18.47
N ASP A 129 -0.93 -3.02 19.63
CA ASP A 129 0.05 -2.79 20.73
C ASP A 129 0.40 -4.14 21.37
N ALA A 130 1.09 -5.00 20.62
CA ALA A 130 1.53 -6.27 21.16
C ALA A 130 2.64 -6.02 22.20
N CYS A 131 2.49 -6.62 23.39
CA CYS A 131 3.56 -6.66 24.36
C CYS A 131 4.85 -7.17 23.68
N PRO A 132 6.00 -6.50 23.83
CA PRO A 132 7.24 -6.87 23.15
C PRO A 132 7.64 -8.35 23.32
N VAL A 133 7.31 -8.95 24.49
CA VAL A 133 7.56 -10.38 24.75
C VAL A 133 6.68 -11.26 23.87
N MET A 134 5.40 -10.90 23.69
CA MET A 134 4.51 -11.63 22.78
C MET A 134 4.94 -11.46 21.33
N ALA A 135 5.32 -10.26 20.91
CA ALA A 135 5.83 -9.99 19.56
C ALA A 135 7.08 -10.84 19.28
N PHE A 136 7.99 -10.96 20.24
CA PHE A 136 9.15 -11.84 20.11
C PHE A 136 8.77 -13.32 20.03
N GLY A 137 7.85 -13.79 20.87
CA GLY A 137 7.34 -15.18 20.78
C GLY A 137 6.73 -15.51 19.43
N GLN A 138 5.94 -14.57 18.87
CA GLN A 138 5.36 -14.70 17.53
C GLN A 138 6.43 -14.67 16.44
N LEU A 139 7.49 -13.84 16.59
CA LEU A 139 8.62 -13.83 15.66
C LEU A 139 9.30 -15.21 15.62
N VAL A 140 9.57 -15.82 16.77
CA VAL A 140 10.17 -17.17 16.83
C VAL A 140 9.28 -18.21 16.11
N GLY A 141 7.96 -18.15 16.34
CA GLY A 141 7.00 -19.00 15.64
C GLY A 141 7.03 -18.80 14.12
N HIS A 142 6.99 -17.56 13.66
CA HIS A 142 7.05 -17.24 12.22
C HIS A 142 8.39 -17.65 11.59
N LEU A 143 9.50 -17.47 12.28
CA LEU A 143 10.81 -17.96 11.82
C LEU A 143 10.82 -19.49 11.64
N GLY A 144 10.21 -20.24 12.58
CA GLY A 144 10.05 -21.67 12.44
C GLY A 144 9.27 -22.07 11.18
N SER A 145 8.11 -21.45 10.98
CA SER A 145 7.28 -21.65 9.78
C SER A 145 8.01 -21.24 8.48
N THR A 146 8.80 -20.17 8.54
CA THR A 146 9.61 -19.72 7.40
C THR A 146 10.68 -20.74 7.04
N VAL A 147 11.39 -21.27 8.03
CA VAL A 147 12.41 -22.30 7.81
C VAL A 147 11.79 -23.56 7.18
N GLU A 148 10.63 -23.98 7.68
CA GLU A 148 9.89 -25.13 7.13
C GLU A 148 9.48 -24.89 5.67
N ALA A 149 8.81 -23.76 5.38
CA ALA A 149 8.33 -23.41 4.06
C ALA A 149 9.49 -23.25 3.05
N CYS A 150 10.57 -22.56 3.45
CA CYS A 150 11.77 -22.43 2.63
C CYS A 150 12.46 -23.77 2.40
N GLY A 151 12.49 -24.65 3.42
CA GLY A 151 13.10 -25.98 3.31
C GLY A 151 12.40 -26.88 2.26
N VAL A 152 11.08 -26.75 2.14
CA VAL A 152 10.31 -27.46 1.10
C VAL A 152 10.66 -26.95 -0.30
N VAL A 153 10.67 -25.62 -0.50
CA VAL A 153 10.93 -24.99 -1.80
C VAL A 153 12.41 -25.18 -2.23
N LEU A 154 13.34 -25.10 -1.28
CA LEU A 154 14.77 -25.15 -1.55
C LEU A 154 15.35 -26.59 -1.48
N ALA A 155 14.52 -27.63 -1.47
CA ALA A 155 14.97 -29.02 -1.33
C ALA A 155 15.94 -29.46 -2.45
N ASP A 156 15.81 -28.91 -3.64
CA ASP A 156 16.70 -29.14 -4.79
C ASP A 156 17.72 -28.01 -5.02
N GLY A 157 17.73 -26.98 -4.16
CA GLY A 157 18.64 -25.83 -4.22
C GLY A 157 18.24 -24.75 -5.24
N LYS A 158 16.99 -24.76 -5.73
CA LYS A 158 16.47 -23.80 -6.71
C LYS A 158 15.08 -23.31 -6.31
N ILE A 159 14.69 -22.21 -6.89
CA ILE A 159 13.31 -21.68 -6.85
C ILE A 159 12.84 -21.57 -8.30
N ASP A 160 11.92 -22.43 -8.72
CA ASP A 160 11.44 -22.44 -10.10
C ASP A 160 9.93 -22.72 -10.21
N ALA A 161 9.46 -22.95 -11.44
CA ALA A 161 8.04 -23.17 -11.71
C ALA A 161 7.48 -24.47 -11.12
N LEU A 162 8.32 -25.43 -10.74
CA LEU A 162 7.89 -26.68 -10.12
C LEU A 162 7.41 -26.44 -8.68
N ASP A 163 7.93 -25.40 -8.03
CA ASP A 163 7.58 -25.01 -6.67
C ASP A 163 6.26 -24.24 -6.55
N HIS A 164 5.57 -23.97 -7.67
CA HIS A 164 4.42 -23.06 -7.73
C HIS A 164 3.34 -23.30 -6.66
N GLN A 165 3.19 -24.52 -6.16
CA GLN A 165 2.23 -24.88 -5.10
C GLN A 165 2.71 -24.43 -3.71
N HIS A 166 4.02 -24.33 -3.49
CA HIS A 166 4.65 -24.03 -2.20
C HIS A 166 5.10 -22.56 -2.08
N LEU A 167 5.31 -21.87 -3.23
CA LEU A 167 5.74 -20.47 -3.24
C LEU A 167 4.82 -19.53 -2.47
N PRO A 168 3.46 -19.62 -2.54
CA PRO A 168 2.59 -18.72 -1.78
C PRO A 168 2.79 -18.84 -0.27
N GLN A 169 2.94 -20.06 0.24
CA GLN A 169 3.21 -20.31 1.66
C GLN A 169 4.56 -19.75 2.10
N MET A 170 5.60 -19.98 1.30
CA MET A 170 6.94 -19.43 1.57
C MET A 170 6.92 -17.90 1.63
N VAL A 171 6.28 -17.25 0.66
CA VAL A 171 6.16 -15.78 0.61
C VAL A 171 5.40 -15.25 1.82
N GLU A 172 4.27 -15.85 2.19
CA GLU A 172 3.47 -15.42 3.33
C GLU A 172 4.22 -15.56 4.67
N SER A 173 4.95 -16.68 4.87
CA SER A 173 5.73 -16.88 6.09
C SER A 173 6.92 -15.92 6.19
N LEU A 174 7.58 -15.58 5.08
CA LEU A 174 8.61 -14.55 5.04
C LEU A 174 8.04 -13.19 5.43
N TRP A 175 6.91 -12.78 4.86
CA TRP A 175 6.25 -11.52 5.20
C TRP A 175 5.84 -11.44 6.68
N ALA A 176 5.35 -12.54 7.24
CA ALA A 176 4.99 -12.59 8.66
C ALA A 176 6.22 -12.37 9.55
N ALA A 177 7.35 -13.00 9.24
CA ALA A 177 8.60 -12.82 9.97
C ALA A 177 9.14 -11.38 9.83
N GLU A 178 9.18 -10.84 8.61
CA GLU A 178 9.61 -9.46 8.33
C GLU A 178 8.79 -8.44 9.09
N SER A 179 7.46 -8.61 9.13
CA SER A 179 6.54 -7.72 9.85
C SER A 179 6.85 -7.67 11.34
N ARG A 180 7.13 -8.82 11.97
CA ARG A 180 7.49 -8.87 13.40
C ARG A 180 8.87 -8.31 13.69
N CYS A 181 9.84 -8.54 12.81
CA CYS A 181 11.15 -7.89 12.91
C CYS A 181 11.02 -6.36 12.86
N ALA A 182 10.24 -5.84 11.92
CA ALA A 182 10.03 -4.41 11.77
C ALA A 182 9.30 -3.79 12.99
N GLU A 183 8.32 -4.50 13.56
CA GLU A 183 7.62 -4.06 14.76
C GLU A 183 8.57 -3.94 15.97
N LEU A 184 9.33 -4.98 16.25
CA LEU A 184 10.31 -4.97 17.36
C LEU A 184 11.37 -3.89 17.16
N ARG A 185 11.87 -3.72 15.94
CA ARG A 185 12.81 -2.64 15.59
C ARG A 185 12.20 -1.27 15.89
N ARG A 186 10.96 -1.01 15.46
CA ARG A 186 10.26 0.25 15.69
C ARG A 186 10.11 0.55 17.19
N VAL A 187 9.76 -0.45 18.00
CA VAL A 187 9.69 -0.29 19.46
C VAL A 187 11.05 0.11 20.04
N ALA A 188 12.12 -0.56 19.63
CA ALA A 188 13.47 -0.25 20.08
C ALA A 188 13.93 1.16 19.65
N GLU A 189 13.65 1.55 18.41
CA GLU A 189 13.96 2.89 17.87
C GLU A 189 13.22 4.00 18.63
N ASN A 190 11.95 3.79 19.01
CA ASN A 190 11.19 4.73 19.82
C ASN A 190 11.83 4.93 21.20
N VAL A 191 12.21 3.86 21.89
CA VAL A 191 12.90 3.94 23.18
C VAL A 191 14.23 4.68 23.05
N ILE A 192 15.01 4.43 21.99
CA ILE A 192 16.26 5.15 21.72
C ILE A 192 16.00 6.64 21.52
N ALA A 193 14.95 6.99 20.77
CA ALA A 193 14.57 8.39 20.53
C ALA A 193 14.18 9.10 21.84
N ASP A 194 13.42 8.44 22.71
CA ASP A 194 13.00 9.00 23.99
C ASP A 194 14.20 9.22 24.93
N ILE A 195 15.13 8.27 25.02
CA ILE A 195 16.37 8.43 25.78
C ILE A 195 17.20 9.63 25.28
N ARG A 196 17.26 9.83 23.96
CA ARG A 196 17.97 10.98 23.37
C ARG A 196 17.31 12.31 23.73
N ARG A 197 15.97 12.38 23.69
CA ARG A 197 15.20 13.58 24.08
C ARG A 197 15.42 13.93 25.55
N GLU A 198 15.37 12.93 26.45
CA GLU A 198 15.62 13.15 27.88
C GLU A 198 17.04 13.66 28.16
N LYS A 199 18.05 13.14 27.47
CA LYS A 199 19.43 13.63 27.60
C LYS A 199 19.59 15.06 27.13
N GLN A 200 18.93 15.44 26.03
CA GLN A 200 18.96 16.83 25.55
C GLN A 200 18.29 17.80 26.52
N LEU A 201 17.16 17.43 27.13
CA LEU A 201 16.46 18.24 28.12
C LEU A 201 17.26 18.42 29.42
N LYS A 202 18.11 17.49 29.80
CA LYS A 202 18.97 17.57 31.01
C LYS A 202 20.28 18.35 30.77
N ALA A 203 20.60 18.63 29.49
CA ALA A 203 21.82 19.35 29.12
C ALA A 203 21.61 20.86 28.94
N VAL A 204 20.37 21.34 29.06
CA VAL A 204 19.95 22.76 29.10
C VAL A 204 19.68 23.20 30.52
#